data_a81d8d0ff1e87d6246c3b031be60f438
#
_entry.id   a81d8d0ff1e87d6246c3b031be60f438
#
_cell.length_a   1.000
_cell.length_b   1.000
_cell.length_c   1.000
_cell.angle_alpha   90.00
_cell.angle_beta   90.00
_cell.angle_gamma   90.00
#
_symmetry.space_group_name_H-M   'P 1'
#
loop_
_entity.id
_entity.type
_entity.pdbx_description
1 polymer ?
#
loop_
_entity_poly.entity_id
_entity_poly.type
_entity_poly.pdbx_seq_one_letter_code
_entity_poly.pdbx_strand_id
1 'polypeptide(L)'
;YKFLSFFKLYRILFFIQKKITKRSNFNYKKTIFYWDFHYKYLQENNSQTLLEFGAGKSLAQNIFLSYKFNQNLEQTLIDISEMLDLDLFNEANNQISKLLEVKRLPKVKTILDLKKYYNINYFAPMNLEQICKNDLKFDACISSTTLEHLSLKDLKENLNFLKKIIKKSGIIL
;
A
#
# COMPACT_ATOMS: atom_id res chain seq x y z
N TYR A 1 -21.74 8.02 -2.17
CA TYR A 1 -20.61 7.20 -2.67
C TYR A 1 -21.09 5.91 -3.36
N LYS A 2 -21.99 5.08 -2.76
CA LYS A 2 -22.52 3.84 -3.39
C LYS A 2 -23.18 4.08 -4.75
N PHE A 3 -23.94 5.17 -4.90
CA PHE A 3 -24.63 5.52 -6.15
C PHE A 3 -23.64 5.86 -7.29
N LEU A 4 -22.57 6.56 -6.96
CA LEU A 4 -21.53 6.98 -7.93
C LEU A 4 -20.61 5.83 -8.34
N SER A 5 -20.39 4.84 -7.47
CA SER A 5 -19.63 3.63 -7.80
C SER A 5 -20.37 2.75 -8.82
N PHE A 6 -21.70 2.71 -8.73
CA PHE A 6 -22.55 1.95 -9.65
C PHE A 6 -22.38 2.39 -11.12
N PHE A 7 -22.18 3.71 -11.37
CA PHE A 7 -21.98 4.27 -12.71
C PHE A 7 -20.52 4.43 -13.12
N LYS A 8 -19.55 3.89 -12.35
CA LYS A 8 -18.11 4.12 -12.59
C LYS A 8 -17.73 5.61 -12.65
N LEU A 9 -18.56 6.50 -12.13
CA LEU A 9 -18.35 7.95 -12.10
C LEU A 9 -17.27 8.39 -11.12
N TYR A 10 -16.75 7.47 -10.30
CA TYR A 10 -15.65 7.75 -9.38
C TYR A 10 -14.39 8.28 -10.11
N ARG A 11 -14.14 7.86 -11.36
CA ARG A 11 -13.02 8.39 -12.18
C ARG A 11 -13.20 9.88 -12.50
N ILE A 12 -14.43 10.28 -12.82
CA ILE A 12 -14.77 11.68 -13.10
C ILE A 12 -14.63 12.52 -11.82
N LEU A 13 -15.17 12.03 -10.70
CA LEU A 13 -15.02 12.71 -9.41
C LEU A 13 -13.55 12.84 -9.01
N PHE A 14 -12.76 11.79 -9.21
CA PHE A 14 -11.34 11.83 -8.92
C PHE A 14 -10.60 12.82 -9.83
N PHE A 15 -10.94 12.88 -11.12
CA PHE A 15 -10.42 13.90 -12.03
C PHE A 15 -10.74 15.32 -11.57
N ILE A 16 -11.99 15.56 -11.15
CA ILE A 16 -12.43 16.84 -10.59
C ILE A 16 -11.64 17.17 -9.30
N GLN A 17 -11.50 16.19 -8.39
CA GLN A 17 -10.74 16.37 -7.16
C GLN A 17 -9.26 16.68 -7.43
N LYS A 18 -8.64 15.99 -8.39
CA LYS A 18 -7.23 16.18 -8.76
C LYS A 18 -6.99 17.51 -9.47
N LYS A 19 -7.83 17.87 -10.47
CA LYS A 19 -7.58 19.01 -11.37
C LYS A 19 -8.23 20.32 -10.90
N ILE A 20 -9.41 20.26 -10.31
CA ILE A 20 -10.22 21.45 -9.97
C ILE A 20 -10.05 21.80 -8.49
N THR A 21 -10.28 20.87 -7.58
CA THR A 21 -10.27 21.18 -6.13
C THR A 21 -8.91 21.01 -5.47
N LYS A 22 -7.93 20.40 -6.16
CA LYS A 22 -6.58 20.06 -5.64
C LYS A 22 -6.61 19.32 -4.30
N ARG A 23 -7.73 18.70 -3.95
CA ARG A 23 -7.91 17.93 -2.70
C ARG A 23 -7.07 16.65 -2.64
N SER A 24 -6.46 16.26 -3.77
CA SER A 24 -5.52 15.13 -3.84
C SER A 24 -4.06 15.53 -3.53
N ASN A 25 -3.79 16.79 -3.19
CA ASN A 25 -2.45 17.20 -2.76
C ASN A 25 -2.22 16.72 -1.33
N PHE A 26 -1.63 15.54 -1.20
CA PHE A 26 -1.26 14.99 0.11
C PHE A 26 -0.04 15.71 0.67
N ASN A 27 -0.14 16.14 1.94
CA ASN A 27 1.01 16.64 2.67
C ASN A 27 1.65 15.49 3.45
N TYR A 28 2.59 14.79 2.84
CA TYR A 28 3.26 13.64 3.43
C TYR A 28 4.12 13.98 4.66
N LYS A 29 4.47 15.23 4.87
CA LYS A 29 5.28 15.66 6.03
C LYS A 29 4.66 15.25 7.37
N LYS A 30 3.33 15.33 7.48
CA LYS A 30 2.61 14.90 8.69
C LYS A 30 2.45 13.37 8.77
N THR A 31 2.33 12.71 7.62
CA THR A 31 2.03 11.29 7.54
C THR A 31 3.29 10.43 7.72
N ILE A 32 4.46 10.96 7.37
CA ILE A 32 5.76 10.27 7.54
C ILE A 32 5.99 9.80 8.98
N PHE A 33 5.49 10.52 9.98
CA PHE A 33 5.60 10.10 11.37
C PHE A 33 4.99 8.72 11.64
N TYR A 34 3.81 8.44 11.06
CA TYR A 34 3.15 7.13 11.19
C TYR A 34 3.88 6.04 10.41
N TRP A 35 4.40 6.38 9.24
CA TRP A 35 5.17 5.43 8.41
C TRP A 35 6.52 5.08 9.05
N ASP A 36 7.16 6.04 9.74
CA ASP A 36 8.40 5.79 10.47
C ASP A 36 8.17 4.86 11.67
N PHE A 37 6.98 4.91 12.28
CA PHE A 37 6.57 3.94 13.29
C PHE A 37 6.49 2.52 12.69
N HIS A 38 5.80 2.34 11.56
CA HIS A 38 5.76 1.05 10.86
C HIS A 38 7.17 0.57 10.48
N TYR A 39 8.00 1.47 9.95
CA TYR A 39 9.38 1.15 9.60
C TYR A 39 10.16 0.59 10.79
N LYS A 40 10.09 1.23 11.97
CA LYS A 40 10.78 0.79 13.18
C LYS A 40 10.35 -0.62 13.60
N TYR A 41 9.05 -0.90 13.63
CA TYR A 41 8.56 -2.25 13.96
C TYR A 41 9.01 -3.29 12.95
N LEU A 42 8.96 -2.99 11.67
CA LEU A 42 9.45 -3.89 10.63
C LEU A 42 10.95 -4.17 10.77
N GLN A 43 11.74 -3.14 11.12
CA GLN A 43 13.18 -3.25 11.34
C GLN A 43 13.51 -4.07 12.59
N GLU A 44 12.86 -3.79 13.71
CA GLU A 44 13.05 -4.50 14.99
C GLU A 44 12.71 -5.99 14.86
N ASN A 45 11.71 -6.33 14.02
CA ASN A 45 11.33 -7.72 13.74
C ASN A 45 12.11 -8.35 12.57
N ASN A 46 13.12 -7.68 12.03
CA ASN A 46 13.92 -8.16 10.88
C ASN A 46 13.04 -8.62 9.70
N SER A 47 11.93 -7.92 9.45
CA SER A 47 10.98 -8.28 8.40
C SER A 47 11.59 -8.18 7.02
N GLN A 48 11.49 -9.25 6.23
CA GLN A 48 11.95 -9.32 4.84
C GLN A 48 10.78 -9.27 3.85
N THR A 49 9.61 -9.73 4.29
CA THR A 49 8.40 -9.81 3.46
C THR A 49 7.23 -9.11 4.15
N LEU A 50 6.59 -8.19 3.44
CA LEU A 50 5.45 -7.42 3.89
C LEU A 50 4.24 -7.71 3.02
N LEU A 51 3.09 -7.96 3.64
CA LEU A 51 1.78 -7.90 2.99
C LEU A 51 1.08 -6.61 3.40
N GLU A 52 0.51 -5.90 2.44
CA GLU A 52 -0.46 -4.82 2.73
C GLU A 52 -1.73 -5.04 1.93
N PHE A 53 -2.88 -4.94 2.58
CA PHE A 53 -4.17 -4.97 1.90
C PHE A 53 -4.90 -3.64 2.06
N GLY A 54 -5.43 -3.14 0.93
CA GLY A 54 -5.99 -1.81 0.85
C GLY A 54 -4.91 -0.71 0.74
N ALA A 55 -3.87 -0.95 -0.05
CA ALA A 55 -2.73 -0.05 -0.21
C ALA A 55 -3.09 1.31 -0.87
N GLY A 56 -4.23 1.37 -1.52
CA GLY A 56 -4.79 2.60 -2.09
C GLY A 56 -4.11 3.07 -3.37
N LYS A 57 -4.24 4.39 -3.68
CA LYS A 57 -3.94 4.90 -5.02
C LYS A 57 -2.49 5.28 -5.25
N SER A 58 -1.81 5.81 -4.25
CA SER A 58 -0.48 6.40 -4.41
C SER A 58 0.66 5.51 -3.93
N LEU A 59 0.35 4.47 -3.16
CA LEU A 59 1.32 3.59 -2.48
C LEU A 59 2.41 4.39 -1.72
N ALA A 60 2.06 5.54 -1.16
CA ALA A 60 3.04 6.48 -0.62
C ALA A 60 3.83 5.89 0.55
N GLN A 61 3.17 5.12 1.45
CA GLN A 61 3.85 4.41 2.53
C GLN A 61 4.85 3.38 2.00
N ASN A 62 4.48 2.66 0.95
CA ASN A 62 5.33 1.61 0.35
C ASN A 62 6.55 2.22 -0.35
N ILE A 63 6.40 3.40 -0.98
CA ILE A 63 7.53 4.19 -1.51
C ILE A 63 8.47 4.56 -0.37
N PHE A 64 7.94 5.08 0.75
CA PHE A 64 8.73 5.43 1.93
C PHE A 64 9.50 4.20 2.46
N LEU A 65 8.83 3.06 2.63
CA LEU A 65 9.46 1.81 3.08
C LEU A 65 10.52 1.32 2.08
N SER A 66 10.30 1.45 0.76
CA SER A 66 11.31 1.11 -0.24
C SER A 66 12.59 1.94 -0.08
N TYR A 67 12.47 3.23 0.24
CA TYR A 67 13.65 4.05 0.54
C TYR A 67 14.33 3.63 1.85
N LYS A 68 13.58 3.45 2.91
CA LYS A 68 14.11 3.15 4.25
C LYS A 68 14.80 1.78 4.32
N PHE A 69 14.33 0.81 3.56
CA PHE A 69 14.92 -0.54 3.45
C PHE A 69 15.89 -0.72 2.28
N ASN A 70 16.23 0.35 1.54
CA ASN A 70 17.06 0.27 0.33
C ASN A 70 16.56 -0.81 -0.66
N GLN A 71 15.26 -0.88 -0.86
CA GLN A 71 14.52 -1.86 -1.69
C GLN A 71 14.70 -3.35 -1.26
N ASN A 72 15.24 -3.62 -0.07
CA ASN A 72 15.44 -4.99 0.41
C ASN A 72 14.17 -5.62 1.01
N LEU A 73 13.18 -4.81 1.43
CA LEU A 73 11.88 -5.30 1.89
C LEU A 73 11.03 -5.69 0.67
N GLU A 74 10.66 -6.96 0.54
CA GLU A 74 9.72 -7.39 -0.48
C GLU A 74 8.30 -7.07 -0.03
N GLN A 75 7.60 -6.25 -0.80
CA GLN A 75 6.26 -5.78 -0.48
C GLN A 75 5.25 -6.40 -1.44
N THR A 76 4.26 -7.09 -0.93
CA THR A 76 3.11 -7.61 -1.66
C THR A 76 1.87 -6.81 -1.27
N LEU A 77 1.32 -6.09 -2.24
CA LEU A 77 0.19 -5.20 -2.03
C LEU A 77 -1.03 -5.74 -2.75
N ILE A 78 -2.16 -5.82 -2.06
CA ILE A 78 -3.42 -6.31 -2.64
C ILE A 78 -4.55 -5.31 -2.42
N ASP A 79 -5.38 -5.18 -3.45
CA ASP A 79 -6.63 -4.42 -3.38
C ASP A 79 -7.78 -5.22 -4.00
N ILE A 80 -9.00 -5.06 -3.48
CA ILE A 80 -10.22 -5.69 -4.02
C ILE A 80 -10.65 -5.11 -5.36
N SER A 81 -10.11 -3.96 -5.73
CA SER A 81 -10.30 -3.30 -7.03
C SER A 81 -9.02 -2.59 -7.44
N GLU A 82 -8.83 -2.39 -8.72
CA GLU A 82 -7.67 -1.65 -9.24
C GLU A 82 -7.75 -0.18 -8.84
N MET A 83 -6.94 0.19 -7.85
CA MET A 83 -6.92 1.54 -7.25
C MET A 83 -5.71 2.35 -7.66
N LEU A 84 -4.60 1.69 -8.01
CA LEU A 84 -3.31 2.32 -8.29
C LEU A 84 -3.41 3.38 -9.40
N ASP A 85 -2.87 4.57 -9.11
CA ASP A 85 -2.69 5.68 -10.07
C ASP A 85 -1.18 5.97 -10.18
N LEU A 86 -0.58 5.62 -11.32
CA LEU A 86 0.87 5.76 -11.54
C LEU A 86 1.33 7.22 -11.54
N ASP A 87 0.48 8.17 -11.89
CA ASP A 87 0.82 9.59 -11.80
C ASP A 87 0.91 10.03 -10.34
N LEU A 88 -0.06 9.61 -9.50
CA LEU A 88 -0.02 9.87 -8.06
C LEU A 88 1.16 9.17 -7.39
N PHE A 89 1.48 7.93 -7.79
CA PHE A 89 2.67 7.22 -7.33
C PHE A 89 3.94 8.02 -7.62
N ASN A 90 4.11 8.49 -8.85
CA ASN A 90 5.29 9.25 -9.26
C ASN A 90 5.39 10.62 -8.58
N GLU A 91 4.23 11.25 -8.30
CA GLU A 91 4.17 12.47 -7.52
C GLU A 91 4.58 12.23 -6.07
N ALA A 92 4.05 11.16 -5.45
CA ALA A 92 4.43 10.73 -4.10
C ALA A 92 5.93 10.43 -4.01
N ASN A 93 6.49 9.69 -4.98
CA ASN A 93 7.92 9.43 -5.05
C ASN A 93 8.77 10.72 -5.07
N ASN A 94 8.35 11.72 -5.86
CA ASN A 94 9.05 13.00 -5.91
C ASN A 94 8.97 13.75 -4.57
N GLN A 95 7.85 13.73 -3.89
CA GLN A 95 7.68 14.40 -2.60
C GLN A 95 8.44 13.68 -1.47
N ILE A 96 8.35 12.35 -1.41
CA ILE A 96 8.98 11.52 -0.37
C ILE A 96 10.51 11.59 -0.50
N SER A 97 11.06 11.49 -1.72
CA SER A 97 12.52 11.60 -1.92
C SER A 97 13.07 12.94 -1.45
N LYS A 98 12.34 14.04 -1.66
CA LYS A 98 12.72 15.36 -1.14
C LYS A 98 12.63 15.43 0.39
N LEU A 99 11.59 14.86 0.99
CA LEU A 99 11.40 14.84 2.45
C LEU A 99 12.46 14.00 3.16
N LEU A 100 12.95 12.93 2.52
CA LEU A 100 14.01 12.06 3.04
C LEU A 100 15.42 12.54 2.64
N GLU A 101 15.52 13.58 1.82
CA GLU A 101 16.80 14.11 1.29
C GLU A 101 17.66 13.05 0.58
N VAL A 102 17.00 12.15 -0.16
CA VAL A 102 17.63 11.05 -0.88
C VAL A 102 17.50 11.19 -2.39
N LYS A 103 18.37 10.51 -3.14
CA LYS A 103 18.24 10.42 -4.60
C LYS A 103 16.93 9.74 -4.97
N ARG A 104 16.15 10.40 -5.83
CA ARG A 104 14.87 9.88 -6.27
C ARG A 104 15.02 8.57 -7.04
N LEU A 105 14.24 7.55 -6.67
CA LEU A 105 14.10 6.31 -7.42
C LEU A 105 13.45 6.56 -8.80
N PRO A 106 13.66 5.65 -9.78
CA PRO A 106 13.17 5.83 -11.13
C PRO A 106 11.64 6.03 -11.20
N LYS A 107 11.21 6.78 -12.22
CA LYS A 107 9.78 6.95 -12.51
C LYS A 107 9.19 5.62 -12.98
N VAL A 108 8.01 5.28 -12.44
CA VAL A 108 7.23 4.10 -12.82
C VAL A 108 6.33 4.43 -14.02
N LYS A 109 6.36 3.59 -15.04
CA LYS A 109 5.52 3.70 -16.24
C LYS A 109 4.54 2.52 -16.32
N THR A 110 4.89 1.38 -15.75
CA THR A 110 4.10 0.15 -15.75
C THR A 110 4.10 -0.48 -14.36
N ILE A 111 3.20 -1.42 -14.11
CA ILE A 111 3.16 -2.19 -12.84
C ILE A 111 4.46 -2.99 -12.65
N LEU A 112 5.09 -3.47 -13.72
CA LEU A 112 6.36 -4.19 -13.65
C LEU A 112 7.51 -3.33 -13.09
N ASP A 113 7.47 -2.03 -13.32
CA ASP A 113 8.47 -1.10 -12.79
C ASP A 113 8.41 -1.00 -11.27
N LEU A 114 7.25 -1.26 -10.64
CA LEU A 114 7.11 -1.32 -9.18
C LEU A 114 8.01 -2.41 -8.57
N LYS A 115 7.97 -3.61 -9.15
CA LYS A 115 8.84 -4.71 -8.69
C LYS A 115 10.31 -4.36 -8.94
N LYS A 116 10.61 -3.89 -10.14
CA LYS A 116 12.00 -3.61 -10.58
C LYS A 116 12.71 -2.56 -9.74
N TYR A 117 12.01 -1.46 -9.38
CA TYR A 117 12.66 -0.30 -8.76
C TYR A 117 12.33 -0.10 -7.27
N TYR A 118 11.23 -0.71 -6.79
CA TYR A 118 10.73 -0.50 -5.43
C TYR A 118 10.59 -1.81 -4.64
N ASN A 119 10.79 -2.95 -5.28
CA ASN A 119 10.52 -4.29 -4.75
C ASN A 119 9.05 -4.46 -4.29
N ILE A 120 8.12 -3.90 -5.06
CA ILE A 120 6.69 -3.94 -4.81
C ILE A 120 6.01 -4.85 -5.85
N ASN A 121 5.29 -5.86 -5.39
CA ASN A 121 4.34 -6.66 -6.17
C ASN A 121 2.93 -6.12 -5.90
N TYR A 122 2.23 -5.60 -6.91
CA TYR A 122 0.87 -5.09 -6.78
C TYR A 122 -0.12 -6.00 -7.51
N PHE A 123 -1.13 -6.46 -6.79
CA PHE A 123 -2.17 -7.34 -7.31
C PHE A 123 -3.56 -6.76 -7.04
N ALA A 124 -4.31 -6.49 -8.10
CA ALA A 124 -5.70 -6.06 -8.02
C ALA A 124 -6.45 -6.48 -9.31
N PRO A 125 -7.67 -7.03 -9.21
CA PRO A 125 -8.39 -7.34 -7.97
C PRO A 125 -7.85 -8.60 -7.26
N MET A 126 -7.60 -8.52 -5.96
CA MET A 126 -7.17 -9.66 -5.14
C MET A 126 -7.60 -9.48 -3.68
N ASN A 127 -7.92 -10.56 -2.99
CA ASN A 127 -8.27 -10.59 -1.58
C ASN A 127 -7.37 -11.54 -0.76
N LEU A 128 -7.49 -11.50 0.57
CA LEU A 128 -6.68 -12.33 1.48
C LEU A 128 -6.93 -13.83 1.30
N GLU A 129 -8.15 -14.24 0.94
CA GLU A 129 -8.45 -15.65 0.67
C GLU A 129 -7.62 -16.21 -0.50
N GLN A 130 -7.49 -15.42 -1.56
CA GLN A 130 -6.69 -15.80 -2.74
C GLN A 130 -5.20 -15.89 -2.39
N ILE A 131 -4.68 -15.01 -1.53
CA ILE A 131 -3.30 -15.10 -1.02
C ILE A 131 -3.11 -16.39 -0.21
N CYS A 132 -4.07 -16.75 0.65
CA CYS A 132 -4.01 -18.00 1.42
C CYS A 132 -3.90 -19.25 0.55
N LYS A 133 -4.56 -19.27 -0.60
CA LYS A 133 -4.53 -20.41 -1.54
C LYS A 133 -3.16 -20.62 -2.19
N ASN A 134 -2.32 -19.57 -2.24
CA ASN A 134 -0.97 -19.63 -2.81
C ASN A 134 0.11 -20.03 -1.79
N ASP A 135 -0.27 -20.37 -0.56
CA ASP A 135 0.61 -20.79 0.56
C ASP A 135 1.77 -19.80 0.86
N LEU A 136 1.59 -18.54 0.51
CA LEU A 136 2.57 -17.49 0.79
C LEU A 136 2.58 -17.17 2.30
N LYS A 137 3.76 -16.90 2.85
CA LYS A 137 3.96 -16.49 4.24
C LYS A 137 4.70 -15.17 4.31
N PHE A 138 4.27 -14.29 5.21
CA PHE A 138 4.83 -12.96 5.39
C PHE A 138 5.35 -12.75 6.81
N ASP A 139 6.40 -11.95 6.93
CA ASP A 139 6.93 -11.54 8.23
C ASP A 139 6.05 -10.48 8.88
N ALA A 140 5.40 -9.64 8.06
CA ALA A 140 4.53 -8.59 8.55
C ALA A 140 3.31 -8.38 7.66
N CYS A 141 2.24 -7.85 8.26
CA CYS A 141 1.09 -7.31 7.56
C CYS A 141 0.78 -5.90 8.04
N ILE A 142 0.48 -5.00 7.10
CA ILE A 142 -0.04 -3.66 7.38
C ILE A 142 -1.41 -3.52 6.74
N SER A 143 -2.33 -2.82 7.43
CA SER A 143 -3.60 -2.42 6.86
C SER A 143 -4.01 -1.04 7.37
N SER A 144 -3.63 -0.01 6.64
CA SER A 144 -3.93 1.37 6.99
C SER A 144 -5.30 1.78 6.45
N THR A 145 -6.22 2.22 7.35
CA THR A 145 -7.56 2.77 7.01
C THR A 145 -8.49 1.83 6.22
N THR A 146 -8.24 0.53 6.19
CA THR A 146 -9.07 -0.44 5.45
C THR A 146 -9.99 -1.23 6.38
N LEU A 147 -9.48 -1.64 7.55
CA LEU A 147 -10.23 -2.48 8.50
C LEU A 147 -11.50 -1.79 9.01
N GLU A 148 -11.48 -0.48 9.16
CA GLU A 148 -12.63 0.33 9.61
C GLU A 148 -13.82 0.32 8.65
N HIS A 149 -13.61 -0.08 7.39
CA HIS A 149 -14.65 -0.18 6.37
C HIS A 149 -15.27 -1.57 6.25
N LEU A 150 -14.73 -2.55 6.97
CA LEU A 150 -15.20 -3.94 6.94
C LEU A 150 -16.40 -4.14 7.89
N SER A 151 -17.32 -5.02 7.49
CA SER A 151 -18.31 -5.54 8.43
C SER A 151 -17.61 -6.41 9.49
N LEU A 152 -18.23 -6.58 10.66
CA LEU A 152 -17.67 -7.43 11.72
C LEU A 152 -17.45 -8.88 11.24
N LYS A 153 -18.29 -9.37 10.34
CA LYS A 153 -18.14 -10.70 9.72
C LYS A 153 -16.87 -10.74 8.84
N ASP A 154 -16.74 -9.78 7.92
CA ASP A 154 -15.60 -9.73 7.01
C ASP A 154 -14.28 -9.51 7.77
N LEU A 155 -14.30 -8.69 8.84
CA LEU A 155 -13.15 -8.49 9.71
C LEU A 155 -12.69 -9.80 10.35
N LYS A 156 -13.62 -10.60 10.91
CA LYS A 156 -13.31 -11.92 11.51
C LYS A 156 -12.73 -12.89 10.47
N GLU A 157 -13.29 -12.93 9.28
CA GLU A 157 -12.81 -13.77 8.18
C GLU A 157 -11.39 -13.35 7.76
N ASN A 158 -11.15 -12.05 7.55
CA ASN A 158 -9.84 -11.54 7.19
C ASN A 158 -8.78 -11.82 8.28
N LEU A 159 -9.11 -11.66 9.57
CA LEU A 159 -8.20 -12.02 10.66
C LEU A 159 -7.86 -13.51 10.68
N ASN A 160 -8.81 -14.38 10.31
CA ASN A 160 -8.52 -15.82 10.18
C ASN A 160 -7.59 -16.13 9.00
N PHE A 161 -7.71 -15.40 7.88
CA PHE A 161 -6.77 -15.52 6.78
C PHE A 161 -5.38 -15.02 7.18
N LEU A 162 -5.29 -13.86 7.83
CA LEU A 162 -4.01 -13.31 8.31
C LEU A 162 -3.28 -14.28 9.23
N LYS A 163 -3.97 -14.94 10.17
CA LYS A 163 -3.37 -15.98 11.04
C LYS A 163 -2.72 -17.13 10.25
N LYS A 164 -3.22 -17.42 9.06
CA LYS A 164 -2.69 -18.50 8.21
C LYS A 164 -1.47 -18.06 7.40
N ILE A 165 -1.41 -16.78 6.98
CA ILE A 165 -0.37 -16.27 6.07
C ILE A 165 0.73 -15.48 6.76
N ILE A 166 0.53 -15.05 8.00
CA ILE A 166 1.61 -14.46 8.81
C ILE A 166 2.42 -15.58 9.48
N LYS A 167 3.74 -15.47 9.41
CA LYS A 167 4.68 -16.39 10.08
C LYS A 167 4.45 -16.38 11.59
N LYS A 168 4.88 -17.44 12.32
CA LYS A 168 4.71 -17.53 13.79
C LYS A 168 5.28 -16.33 14.56
N SER A 169 6.41 -15.82 14.11
CA SER A 169 7.09 -14.63 14.67
C SER A 169 6.68 -13.33 13.98
N GLY A 170 5.72 -13.38 13.07
CA GLY A 170 5.32 -12.21 12.29
C GLY A 170 4.40 -11.27 13.05
N ILE A 171 4.29 -10.05 12.55
CA ILE A 171 3.54 -8.95 13.19
C ILE A 171 2.42 -8.43 12.28
N ILE A 172 1.39 -7.88 12.91
CA ILE A 172 0.29 -7.15 12.24
C ILE A 172 0.28 -5.72 12.81
N LEU A 173 0.32 -4.73 11.92
CA LEU A 173 0.38 -3.30 12.23
C LEU A 173 -0.85 -2.56 11.65
#